data_659771fe18924a6cf354df704dad89d0
#
_entry.id   659771fe18924a6cf354df704dad89d0
#
_cell.length_a   1.000
_cell.length_b   1.000
_cell.length_c   1.000
_cell.angle_alpha   90.00
_cell.angle_beta   90.00
_cell.angle_gamma   90.00
#
_symmetry.space_group_name_H-M   'P 1'
#
loop_
_entity.id
_entity.type
_entity.pdbx_description
1 polymer ?
#
loop_
_entity_poly.entity_id
_entity_poly.type
_entity_poly.pdbx_seq_one_letter_code
_entity_poly.pdbx_strand_id
1 'polypeptide(L)'
;MVIETLSTFPSMYDSVMGTSMMRVAQEKGILSFKAHDLRDWTHDRHRTTDDDPYGGGDGLVMKCEPIFEAWEAVVGCRFARMPQAEKGASEQDGSRSSCAGSQAGELGAARASCSSGLLPVSRPHTIFLSPHGEPFDDALACELAREQRLLFVCGHYEGIDERAYALADRVISLGDYVLTSGELASMVVIDAVVRKLPGVLGAETGALDESFADGLLEYPHYTRPAVFRGMEVPPVLLSGDHAAVARWRREQSLERTARLRPDLLESVELSATDWKLLSGPEAEAGE
;
A
#
# COMPACT_ATOMS: atom_id res chain seq x y z
N MET A 1 -11.87 -10.16 -4.11
CA MET A 1 -11.38 -8.77 -4.34
C MET A 1 -11.21 -8.53 -5.83
N VAL A 2 -11.52 -7.33 -6.32
CA VAL A 2 -11.22 -6.90 -7.69
C VAL A 2 -10.12 -5.84 -7.63
N ILE A 3 -9.06 -6.00 -8.40
CA ILE A 3 -7.97 -5.03 -8.51
C ILE A 3 -7.80 -4.68 -9.99
N GLU A 4 -7.84 -3.38 -10.26
CA GLU A 4 -7.66 -2.84 -11.61
C GLU A 4 -6.55 -1.79 -11.63
N THR A 5 -5.88 -1.63 -12.76
CA THR A 5 -4.83 -0.61 -12.92
C THR A 5 -5.07 0.19 -14.21
N LEU A 6 -4.85 1.49 -14.17
CA LEU A 6 -4.72 2.36 -15.33
C LEU A 6 -3.23 2.56 -15.57
N SER A 7 -2.73 2.10 -16.70
CA SER A 7 -1.29 2.00 -16.99
C SER A 7 -0.99 2.34 -18.43
N THR A 8 0.17 2.91 -18.69
CA THR A 8 0.72 3.06 -20.05
C THR A 8 1.46 1.80 -20.52
N PHE A 9 1.78 0.87 -19.60
CA PHE A 9 2.51 -0.36 -19.87
C PHE A 9 1.87 -1.58 -19.21
N PRO A 10 0.61 -1.95 -19.58
CA PRO A 10 -0.14 -3.02 -18.91
C PRO A 10 0.57 -4.38 -18.96
N SER A 11 1.40 -4.64 -19.98
CA SER A 11 2.16 -5.89 -20.09
C SER A 11 3.23 -6.09 -18.99
N MET A 12 3.58 -5.03 -18.23
CA MET A 12 4.48 -5.17 -17.09
C MET A 12 3.92 -6.08 -15.99
N TYR A 13 2.60 -6.22 -15.91
CA TYR A 13 1.94 -7.06 -14.91
C TYR A 13 1.91 -8.54 -15.25
N ASP A 14 2.08 -8.91 -16.54
CA ASP A 14 1.86 -10.30 -17.02
C ASP A 14 2.68 -11.32 -16.24
N SER A 15 3.96 -11.03 -15.99
CA SER A 15 4.85 -11.96 -15.29
C SER A 15 4.52 -12.10 -13.81
N VAL A 16 4.17 -11.01 -13.14
CA VAL A 16 3.86 -11.00 -11.69
C VAL A 16 2.50 -11.61 -11.45
N MET A 17 1.48 -11.16 -12.18
CA MET A 17 0.10 -11.61 -12.00
C MET A 17 -0.14 -13.02 -12.54
N GLY A 18 0.67 -13.48 -13.52
CA GLY A 18 0.59 -14.81 -14.12
C GLY A 18 1.35 -15.90 -13.38
N THR A 19 2.04 -15.60 -12.26
CA THR A 19 2.88 -16.57 -11.56
C THR A 19 2.56 -16.69 -10.07
N SER A 20 3.06 -17.81 -9.46
CA SER A 20 3.03 -18.05 -8.01
C SER A 20 1.65 -17.79 -7.37
N MET A 21 1.63 -17.09 -6.24
CA MET A 21 0.42 -16.84 -5.44
C MET A 21 -0.61 -15.99 -6.18
N MET A 22 -0.17 -15.02 -7.00
CA MET A 22 -1.09 -14.16 -7.77
C MET A 22 -1.92 -14.99 -8.76
N ARG A 23 -1.27 -15.91 -9.47
CA ARG A 23 -1.98 -16.84 -10.37
C ARG A 23 -2.96 -17.73 -9.59
N VAL A 24 -2.50 -18.32 -8.48
CA VAL A 24 -3.35 -19.21 -7.65
C VAL A 24 -4.54 -18.47 -7.06
N ALA A 25 -4.37 -17.23 -6.60
CA ALA A 25 -5.46 -16.41 -6.08
C ALA A 25 -6.53 -16.13 -7.15
N GLN A 26 -6.10 -15.90 -8.39
CA GLN A 26 -7.01 -15.70 -9.53
C GLN A 26 -7.71 -17.01 -9.93
N GLU A 27 -6.98 -18.13 -10.01
CA GLU A 27 -7.55 -19.46 -10.29
C GLU A 27 -8.60 -19.89 -9.24
N LYS A 28 -8.40 -19.52 -7.97
CA LYS A 28 -9.36 -19.74 -6.89
C LYS A 28 -10.53 -18.75 -6.88
N GLY A 29 -10.52 -17.71 -7.73
CA GLY A 29 -11.54 -16.67 -7.74
C GLY A 29 -11.49 -15.72 -6.54
N ILE A 30 -10.43 -15.75 -5.74
CA ILE A 30 -10.21 -14.82 -4.62
C ILE A 30 -9.84 -13.44 -5.12
N LEU A 31 -9.02 -13.38 -6.18
CA LEU A 31 -8.57 -12.18 -6.86
C LEU A 31 -9.10 -12.17 -8.30
N SER A 32 -9.59 -11.02 -8.75
CA SER A 32 -9.78 -10.70 -10.16
C SER A 32 -8.88 -9.50 -10.48
N PHE A 33 -7.95 -9.66 -11.42
CA PHE A 33 -7.02 -8.59 -11.80
C PHE A 33 -7.21 -8.19 -13.26
N LYS A 34 -7.15 -6.88 -13.53
CA LYS A 34 -7.16 -6.35 -14.90
C LYS A 34 -6.31 -5.09 -15.01
N ALA A 35 -5.35 -5.08 -15.92
CA ALA A 35 -4.63 -3.88 -16.33
C ALA A 35 -5.29 -3.29 -17.58
N HIS A 36 -5.59 -1.98 -17.51
CA HIS A 36 -6.15 -1.22 -18.62
C HIS A 36 -5.05 -0.36 -19.25
N ASP A 37 -4.98 -0.34 -20.58
CA ASP A 37 -4.06 0.53 -21.32
C ASP A 37 -4.67 1.93 -21.45
N LEU A 38 -4.06 2.94 -20.83
CA LEU A 38 -4.49 4.33 -20.94
C LEU A 38 -4.58 4.85 -22.37
N ARG A 39 -3.83 4.24 -23.28
CA ARG A 39 -3.89 4.57 -24.70
C ARG A 39 -5.23 4.26 -25.37
N ASP A 40 -6.07 3.43 -24.76
CA ASP A 40 -7.40 3.14 -25.26
C ASP A 40 -8.37 4.32 -25.10
N TRP A 41 -8.01 5.31 -24.28
CA TRP A 41 -8.76 6.56 -24.06
C TRP A 41 -8.04 7.80 -24.61
N THR A 42 -7.16 7.62 -25.59
CA THR A 42 -6.56 8.72 -26.37
C THR A 42 -7.23 8.86 -27.71
N HIS A 43 -7.36 10.10 -28.21
CA HIS A 43 -8.08 10.39 -29.44
C HIS A 43 -7.19 10.82 -30.60
N ASP A 44 -5.90 10.99 -30.33
CA ASP A 44 -4.90 11.34 -31.34
C ASP A 44 -4.38 10.09 -32.08
N ARG A 45 -3.82 10.33 -33.29
CA ARG A 45 -3.28 9.25 -34.14
C ARG A 45 -2.15 8.46 -33.45
N HIS A 46 -1.37 9.12 -32.61
CA HIS A 46 -0.20 8.54 -31.95
C HIS A 46 -0.52 7.89 -30.60
N ARG A 47 -1.77 8.01 -30.11
CA ARG A 47 -2.24 7.47 -28.83
C ARG A 47 -1.37 7.98 -27.66
N THR A 48 -1.11 9.30 -27.66
CA THR A 48 -0.23 9.95 -26.68
C THR A 48 -0.92 10.15 -25.35
N THR A 49 -0.29 9.67 -24.28
CA THR A 49 -0.77 9.80 -22.89
C THR A 49 -0.10 10.93 -22.11
N ASP A 50 0.86 11.62 -22.73
CA ASP A 50 1.75 12.61 -22.11
C ASP A 50 1.93 13.82 -23.02
N ASP A 51 2.45 14.93 -22.47
CA ASP A 51 2.71 16.18 -23.20
C ASP A 51 3.76 17.02 -22.45
N ASP A 52 4.23 18.10 -23.06
CA ASP A 52 5.17 19.03 -22.48
C ASP A 52 4.60 19.72 -21.23
N PRO A 53 5.35 19.90 -20.12
CA PRO A 53 4.87 20.56 -18.94
C PRO A 53 4.68 22.06 -19.16
N TYR A 54 3.61 22.63 -18.61
CA TYR A 54 3.45 24.08 -18.53
C TYR A 54 4.58 24.69 -17.67
N GLY A 55 5.15 25.76 -18.16
CA GLY A 55 6.28 26.44 -17.52
C GLY A 55 7.64 25.99 -18.03
N GLY A 56 7.67 25.01 -18.95
CA GLY A 56 8.89 24.42 -19.48
C GLY A 56 9.54 23.45 -18.50
N GLY A 57 10.60 22.81 -18.93
CA GLY A 57 11.35 21.79 -18.16
C GLY A 57 11.69 20.60 -19.08
N ASP A 58 12.59 19.75 -18.61
CA ASP A 58 12.92 18.50 -19.29
C ASP A 58 11.88 17.42 -18.94
N GLY A 59 11.57 16.54 -19.87
CA GLY A 59 10.65 15.42 -19.69
C GLY A 59 9.20 15.76 -20.03
N LEU A 60 8.31 14.77 -19.86
CA LEU A 60 6.90 14.82 -20.21
C LEU A 60 6.03 14.58 -18.98
N VAL A 61 4.78 15.06 -18.99
CA VAL A 61 3.81 14.88 -17.92
C VAL A 61 2.58 14.18 -18.48
N MET A 62 2.05 13.20 -17.75
CA MET A 62 0.85 12.46 -18.16
C MET A 62 -0.37 13.37 -18.15
N LYS A 63 -1.15 13.33 -19.25
CA LYS A 63 -2.33 14.16 -19.48
C LYS A 63 -3.51 13.75 -18.61
N CYS A 64 -4.34 14.74 -18.27
CA CYS A 64 -5.60 14.51 -17.55
C CYS A 64 -6.61 13.69 -18.37
N GLU A 65 -6.79 14.01 -19.65
CA GLU A 65 -7.90 13.47 -20.46
C GLU A 65 -7.93 11.94 -20.46
N PRO A 66 -6.85 11.22 -20.84
CA PRO A 66 -6.87 9.76 -20.84
C PRO A 66 -7.13 9.16 -19.45
N ILE A 67 -6.64 9.81 -18.39
CA ILE A 67 -6.81 9.33 -17.02
C ILE A 67 -8.26 9.49 -16.56
N PHE A 68 -8.87 10.67 -16.80
CA PHE A 68 -10.27 10.92 -16.43
C PHE A 68 -11.23 10.02 -17.22
N GLU A 69 -11.05 9.90 -18.53
CA GLU A 69 -11.91 9.06 -19.37
C GLU A 69 -11.79 7.57 -19.00
N ALA A 70 -10.56 7.08 -18.76
CA ALA A 70 -10.34 5.71 -18.30
C ALA A 70 -10.98 5.47 -16.94
N TRP A 71 -10.80 6.40 -16.00
CA TRP A 71 -11.38 6.32 -14.67
C TRP A 71 -12.91 6.31 -14.74
N GLU A 72 -13.52 7.23 -15.49
CA GLU A 72 -14.98 7.29 -15.68
C GLU A 72 -15.53 6.00 -16.29
N ALA A 73 -14.82 5.42 -17.27
CA ALA A 73 -15.21 4.17 -17.90
C ALA A 73 -15.15 2.98 -16.94
N VAL A 74 -14.10 2.89 -16.11
CA VAL A 74 -13.91 1.81 -15.14
C VAL A 74 -14.86 1.94 -13.97
N VAL A 75 -15.07 3.16 -13.46
CA VAL A 75 -15.97 3.45 -12.34
C VAL A 75 -17.43 3.40 -12.76
N GLY A 76 -17.72 3.65 -14.03
CA GLY A 76 -19.09 3.68 -14.58
C GLY A 76 -19.87 4.96 -14.24
N CYS A 77 -19.19 6.04 -13.84
CA CYS A 77 -19.81 7.33 -13.59
C CYS A 77 -18.86 8.47 -13.99
N ARG A 78 -19.45 9.63 -14.32
CA ARG A 78 -18.67 10.82 -14.63
C ARG A 78 -18.20 11.54 -13.39
N PHE A 79 -16.99 12.08 -13.45
CA PHE A 79 -16.47 12.96 -12.42
C PHE A 79 -17.23 14.28 -12.42
N ALA A 80 -17.95 14.56 -11.36
CA ALA A 80 -18.62 15.85 -11.16
C ALA A 80 -17.78 16.69 -10.19
N ARG A 81 -17.12 17.73 -10.71
CA ARG A 81 -16.44 18.71 -9.86
C ARG A 81 -17.47 19.40 -8.96
N MET A 82 -17.27 19.37 -7.65
CA MET A 82 -18.04 20.24 -6.75
C MET A 82 -17.84 21.70 -7.15
N PRO A 83 -18.91 22.51 -7.26
CA PRO A 83 -18.73 23.95 -7.47
C PRO A 83 -17.87 24.51 -6.35
N GLN A 84 -16.77 25.17 -6.72
CA GLN A 84 -15.96 25.89 -5.73
C GLN A 84 -16.89 26.88 -5.04
N ALA A 85 -16.97 26.82 -3.72
CA ALA A 85 -17.63 27.86 -2.96
C ALA A 85 -16.95 29.19 -3.35
N GLU A 86 -17.69 30.10 -3.97
CA GLU A 86 -17.20 31.42 -4.33
C GLU A 86 -16.61 32.05 -3.04
N LYS A 87 -15.30 32.30 -3.06
CA LYS A 87 -14.68 33.13 -2.03
C LYS A 87 -15.30 34.51 -2.16
N GLY A 88 -16.33 34.76 -1.35
CA GLY A 88 -16.95 36.07 -1.23
C GLY A 88 -15.89 37.10 -0.95
N ALA A 89 -15.77 38.06 -1.86
CA ALA A 89 -15.03 39.29 -1.61
C ALA A 89 -15.74 40.03 -0.45
N SER A 90 -15.08 40.11 0.70
CA SER A 90 -15.40 41.11 1.70
C SER A 90 -14.08 41.68 2.23
N GLU A 91 -14.01 42.98 2.03
CA GLU A 91 -12.94 43.90 2.46
C GLU A 91 -12.74 43.95 3.98
N GLN A 92 -11.46 44.18 4.32
CA GLN A 92 -10.93 44.99 5.41
C GLN A 92 -11.55 44.89 6.82
N ASP A 93 -10.83 44.36 7.77
CA ASP A 93 -10.25 45.20 8.84
C ASP A 93 -9.17 44.42 9.61
N GLY A 94 -8.16 45.17 10.07
CA GLY A 94 -6.98 44.60 10.67
C GLY A 94 -7.15 44.34 12.18
N SER A 95 -6.61 43.21 12.62
CA SER A 95 -5.92 43.13 13.92
C SER A 95 -5.08 41.83 13.98
N ARG A 96 -3.81 42.03 14.41
CA ARG A 96 -2.82 40.97 14.63
C ARG A 96 -3.22 40.08 15.82
N SER A 97 -3.17 38.78 15.64
CA SER A 97 -2.86 37.86 16.74
C SER A 97 -2.18 36.60 16.19
N SER A 98 -1.02 36.31 16.75
CA SER A 98 -0.15 35.19 16.49
C SER A 98 -0.74 33.91 17.12
N CYS A 99 -0.87 32.82 16.36
CA CYS A 99 -0.74 31.44 16.87
C CYS A 99 -0.43 30.52 15.70
N ALA A 100 0.71 29.85 15.81
CA ALA A 100 1.11 28.76 14.92
C ALA A 100 0.21 27.53 15.14
N GLY A 101 -0.33 27.00 14.06
CA GLY A 101 -1.05 25.73 14.03
C GLY A 101 -0.91 25.13 12.65
N SER A 102 -0.22 24.00 12.58
CA SER A 102 -0.05 23.18 11.41
C SER A 102 -1.42 22.72 10.89
N GLN A 103 -1.82 23.16 9.70
CA GLN A 103 -2.98 22.63 9.00
C GLN A 103 -2.49 21.62 7.95
N ALA A 104 -2.73 20.34 8.25
CA ALA A 104 -2.80 19.31 7.22
C ALA A 104 -4.02 19.62 6.33
N GLY A 105 -3.80 19.78 5.02
CA GLY A 105 -4.86 20.12 4.08
C GLY A 105 -5.84 18.96 3.94
N GLU A 106 -7.10 19.19 4.28
CA GLU A 106 -8.21 18.32 3.92
C GLU A 106 -8.41 18.35 2.40
N LEU A 107 -7.97 17.29 1.73
CA LEU A 107 -8.40 16.97 0.36
C LEU A 107 -9.87 16.55 0.42
N GLY A 108 -10.76 17.44 -0.02
CA GLY A 108 -12.19 17.21 0.00
C GLY A 108 -12.59 16.02 -0.85
N ALA A 109 -13.16 15.00 -0.21
CA ALA A 109 -13.70 13.83 -0.88
C ALA A 109 -14.79 14.21 -1.89
N ALA A 110 -14.52 14.04 -3.18
CA ALA A 110 -15.47 14.26 -4.25
C ALA A 110 -16.51 13.11 -4.24
N ARG A 111 -17.78 13.42 -3.92
CA ARG A 111 -18.87 12.47 -4.01
C ARG A 111 -19.37 12.36 -5.45
N ALA A 112 -19.15 11.23 -6.10
CA ALA A 112 -19.75 10.90 -7.40
C ALA A 112 -21.22 10.49 -7.20
N SER A 113 -22.15 11.19 -7.89
CA SER A 113 -23.57 10.81 -7.91
C SER A 113 -23.84 9.86 -9.08
N CYS A 114 -24.05 8.59 -8.82
CA CYS A 114 -24.48 7.59 -9.80
C CYS A 114 -26.02 7.57 -9.91
N SER A 115 -26.54 7.84 -11.10
CA SER A 115 -27.96 7.69 -11.44
C SER A 115 -28.16 6.60 -12.52
N SER A 116 -27.84 5.35 -12.23
CA SER A 116 -28.22 4.21 -13.08
C SER A 116 -28.71 3.06 -12.22
N GLY A 117 -29.94 2.59 -12.52
CA GLY A 117 -30.69 1.59 -11.73
C GLY A 117 -30.20 0.14 -11.87
N LEU A 118 -28.90 -0.10 -11.96
CA LEU A 118 -28.24 -1.39 -11.79
C LEU A 118 -27.71 -1.46 -10.35
N LEU A 119 -27.75 -2.64 -9.72
CA LEU A 119 -27.19 -2.87 -8.39
C LEU A 119 -25.84 -2.16 -8.29
N PRO A 120 -25.58 -1.37 -7.24
CA PRO A 120 -24.35 -0.60 -7.13
C PRO A 120 -23.15 -1.55 -7.10
N VAL A 121 -22.46 -1.69 -8.24
CA VAL A 121 -21.08 -2.15 -8.21
C VAL A 121 -20.36 -1.11 -7.36
N SER A 122 -19.81 -1.51 -6.22
CA SER A 122 -19.13 -0.57 -5.33
C SER A 122 -18.08 0.20 -6.14
N ARG A 123 -18.10 1.53 -6.03
CA ARG A 123 -17.06 2.37 -6.63
C ARG A 123 -15.69 1.84 -6.14
N PRO A 124 -14.70 1.66 -7.03
CA PRO A 124 -13.37 1.26 -6.59
C PRO A 124 -12.75 2.34 -5.70
N HIS A 125 -12.00 1.93 -4.71
CA HIS A 125 -11.10 2.81 -3.98
C HIS A 125 -9.92 3.17 -4.89
N THR A 126 -9.84 4.43 -5.30
CA THR A 126 -8.87 4.90 -6.29
C THR A 126 -7.58 5.34 -5.62
N ILE A 127 -6.46 4.73 -6.01
CA ILE A 127 -5.14 4.91 -5.41
C ILE A 127 -4.17 5.46 -6.46
N PHE A 128 -3.53 6.58 -6.15
CA PHE A 128 -2.39 7.10 -6.90
C PHE A 128 -1.10 6.77 -6.18
N LEU A 129 -0.05 6.50 -6.94
CA LEU A 129 1.28 6.23 -6.39
C LEU A 129 2.19 7.43 -6.68
N SER A 130 2.70 8.05 -5.62
CA SER A 130 3.52 9.26 -5.74
C SER A 130 4.42 9.41 -4.52
N PRO A 131 5.63 10.00 -4.67
CA PRO A 131 6.51 10.30 -3.53
C PRO A 131 5.89 11.20 -2.46
N HIS A 132 4.90 12.04 -2.80
CA HIS A 132 4.21 12.92 -1.85
C HIS A 132 3.06 12.24 -1.09
N GLY A 133 2.79 10.95 -1.35
CA GLY A 133 1.73 10.19 -0.70
C GLY A 133 2.03 9.81 0.75
N GLU A 134 1.01 9.26 1.42
CA GLU A 134 1.18 8.67 2.75
C GLU A 134 2.09 7.43 2.67
N PRO A 135 2.94 7.17 3.67
CA PRO A 135 3.81 5.99 3.68
C PRO A 135 3.01 4.69 3.68
N PHE A 136 3.40 3.75 2.83
CA PHE A 136 2.81 2.41 2.77
C PHE A 136 3.46 1.49 3.81
N ASP A 137 2.63 0.89 4.64
CA ASP A 137 3.03 -0.10 5.65
C ASP A 137 2.07 -1.29 5.71
N ASP A 138 2.30 -2.22 6.64
CA ASP A 138 1.49 -3.42 6.83
C ASP A 138 0.06 -3.08 7.30
N ALA A 139 -0.09 -2.03 8.11
CA ALA A 139 -1.41 -1.59 8.58
C ALA A 139 -2.27 -1.09 7.42
N LEU A 140 -1.68 -0.28 6.52
CA LEU A 140 -2.36 0.19 5.31
C LEU A 140 -2.66 -0.97 4.34
N ALA A 141 -1.76 -1.96 4.22
CA ALA A 141 -2.02 -3.17 3.43
C ALA A 141 -3.23 -3.94 3.98
N CYS A 142 -3.35 -4.09 5.31
CA CYS A 142 -4.49 -4.71 5.97
C CYS A 142 -5.79 -3.90 5.79
N GLU A 143 -5.72 -2.57 5.76
CA GLU A 143 -6.88 -1.71 5.49
C GLU A 143 -7.37 -1.90 4.06
N LEU A 144 -6.47 -1.80 3.08
CA LEU A 144 -6.81 -1.99 1.67
C LEU A 144 -7.31 -3.40 1.37
N ALA A 145 -6.87 -4.42 2.10
CA ALA A 145 -7.35 -5.79 1.95
C ALA A 145 -8.84 -5.97 2.33
N ARG A 146 -9.43 -5.02 3.05
CA ARG A 146 -10.87 -5.03 3.40
C ARG A 146 -11.75 -4.45 2.29
N GLU A 147 -11.14 -3.74 1.34
CA GLU A 147 -11.86 -3.17 0.21
C GLU A 147 -12.30 -4.28 -0.77
N GLN A 148 -13.45 -4.09 -1.37
CA GLN A 148 -13.94 -5.03 -2.38
C GLN A 148 -13.30 -4.80 -3.74
N ARG A 149 -12.95 -3.54 -4.04
CA ARG A 149 -12.45 -3.13 -5.35
C ARG A 149 -11.43 -1.99 -5.22
N LEU A 150 -10.24 -2.18 -5.78
CA LEU A 150 -9.16 -1.20 -5.84
C LEU A 150 -8.88 -0.82 -7.29
N LEU A 151 -8.60 0.46 -7.53
CA LEU A 151 -8.16 0.98 -8.82
C LEU A 151 -6.86 1.77 -8.63
N PHE A 152 -5.76 1.29 -9.20
CA PHE A 152 -4.49 1.98 -9.16
C PHE A 152 -4.31 2.82 -10.42
N VAL A 153 -3.91 4.09 -10.25
CA VAL A 153 -3.48 4.96 -11.34
C VAL A 153 -1.97 5.07 -11.30
N CYS A 154 -1.32 4.55 -12.35
CA CYS A 154 0.14 4.43 -12.40
C CYS A 154 0.73 5.61 -13.16
N GLY A 155 1.59 6.38 -12.45
CA GLY A 155 2.36 7.47 -13.04
C GLY A 155 3.57 6.98 -13.83
N HIS A 156 3.96 7.76 -14.82
CA HIS A 156 5.18 7.56 -15.62
C HIS A 156 5.81 8.92 -15.94
N TYR A 157 6.99 8.92 -16.55
CA TYR A 157 7.72 10.15 -16.91
C TYR A 157 8.04 11.02 -15.68
N GLU A 158 7.88 12.37 -15.80
CA GLU A 158 8.09 13.31 -14.68
C GLU A 158 6.91 13.33 -13.69
N GLY A 159 5.80 12.67 -14.03
CA GLY A 159 4.63 12.56 -13.17
C GLY A 159 3.31 12.66 -13.91
N ILE A 160 2.27 12.89 -13.13
CA ILE A 160 0.89 13.01 -13.57
C ILE A 160 0.46 14.47 -13.39
N ASP A 161 -0.31 15.00 -14.35
CA ASP A 161 -0.93 16.32 -14.19
C ASP A 161 -1.67 16.42 -12.87
N GLU A 162 -1.35 17.45 -12.09
CA GLU A 162 -1.85 17.64 -10.72
C GLU A 162 -3.39 17.57 -10.61
N ARG A 163 -4.09 17.95 -11.66
CA ARG A 163 -5.56 17.91 -11.71
C ARG A 163 -6.13 16.49 -11.62
N ALA A 164 -5.36 15.47 -12.04
CA ALA A 164 -5.80 14.08 -11.99
C ALA A 164 -5.90 13.54 -10.57
N TYR A 165 -5.14 14.09 -9.62
CA TYR A 165 -5.22 13.70 -8.21
C TYR A 165 -6.58 14.02 -7.57
N ALA A 166 -7.42 14.84 -8.21
CA ALA A 166 -8.82 15.02 -7.80
C ALA A 166 -9.66 13.72 -7.86
N LEU A 167 -9.19 12.70 -8.57
CA LEU A 167 -9.81 11.37 -8.64
C LEU A 167 -9.39 10.45 -7.49
N ALA A 168 -8.31 10.79 -6.77
CA ALA A 168 -7.74 9.93 -5.75
C ALA A 168 -8.61 9.87 -4.49
N ASP A 169 -8.81 8.69 -3.97
CA ASP A 169 -9.26 8.47 -2.59
C ASP A 169 -8.04 8.43 -1.65
N ARG A 170 -6.90 7.91 -2.16
CA ARG A 170 -5.60 7.93 -1.48
C ARG A 170 -4.46 8.19 -2.45
N VAL A 171 -3.40 8.79 -1.94
CA VAL A 171 -2.08 8.87 -2.60
C VAL A 171 -1.09 8.16 -1.69
N ILE A 172 -0.34 7.18 -2.23
CA ILE A 172 0.53 6.30 -1.44
C ILE A 172 1.98 6.42 -1.92
N SER A 173 2.91 6.50 -0.96
CA SER A 173 4.36 6.46 -1.18
C SER A 173 4.96 5.17 -0.64
N LEU A 174 5.87 4.56 -1.40
CA LEU A 174 6.65 3.39 -0.95
C LEU A 174 7.90 3.78 -0.14
N GLY A 175 8.25 5.05 -0.07
CA GLY A 175 9.43 5.55 0.62
C GLY A 175 10.10 6.72 -0.10
N ASP A 176 11.17 7.23 0.49
CA ASP A 176 11.87 8.43 0.04
C ASP A 176 12.84 8.11 -1.13
N TYR A 177 12.32 7.61 -2.22
CA TYR A 177 13.03 7.37 -3.46
C TYR A 177 12.08 7.45 -4.66
N VAL A 178 12.64 7.66 -5.85
CA VAL A 178 11.88 7.77 -7.10
C VAL A 178 12.03 6.49 -7.92
N LEU A 179 10.92 5.96 -8.41
CA LEU A 179 10.86 4.86 -9.37
C LEU A 179 10.59 5.40 -10.77
N THR A 180 10.99 4.65 -11.78
CA THR A 180 10.74 5.02 -13.18
C THR A 180 9.28 4.86 -13.60
N SER A 181 8.48 4.09 -12.82
CA SER A 181 7.08 3.83 -13.16
C SER A 181 6.24 3.48 -11.93
N GLY A 182 4.98 3.92 -11.94
CA GLY A 182 3.98 3.57 -10.93
C GLY A 182 3.54 2.11 -11.00
N GLU A 183 3.75 1.44 -12.15
CA GLU A 183 3.46 0.02 -12.30
C GLU A 183 4.26 -0.84 -11.32
N LEU A 184 5.55 -0.56 -11.15
CA LEU A 184 6.40 -1.26 -10.18
C LEU A 184 5.90 -1.03 -8.75
N ALA A 185 5.59 0.22 -8.42
CA ALA A 185 5.07 0.57 -7.09
C ALA A 185 3.72 -0.11 -6.82
N SER A 186 2.80 -0.11 -7.79
CA SER A 186 1.49 -0.77 -7.65
C SER A 186 1.62 -2.28 -7.46
N MET A 187 2.56 -2.95 -8.16
CA MET A 187 2.80 -4.37 -7.99
C MET A 187 3.24 -4.72 -6.57
N VAL A 188 4.07 -3.89 -5.94
CA VAL A 188 4.49 -4.07 -4.53
C VAL A 188 3.29 -3.95 -3.59
N VAL A 189 2.47 -2.90 -3.76
CA VAL A 189 1.26 -2.70 -2.95
C VAL A 189 0.26 -3.84 -3.16
N ILE A 190 0.02 -4.24 -4.42
CA ILE A 190 -0.89 -5.35 -4.76
C ILE A 190 -0.43 -6.65 -4.11
N ASP A 191 0.87 -6.97 -4.16
CA ASP A 191 1.40 -8.18 -3.52
C ASP A 191 1.15 -8.18 -2.02
N ALA A 192 1.48 -7.08 -1.34
CA ALA A 192 1.27 -6.94 0.10
C ALA A 192 -0.21 -7.05 0.50
N VAL A 193 -1.12 -6.45 -0.28
CA VAL A 193 -2.57 -6.50 -0.04
C VAL A 193 -3.14 -7.90 -0.28
N VAL A 194 -2.77 -8.53 -1.42
CA VAL A 194 -3.32 -9.85 -1.79
C VAL A 194 -2.91 -10.94 -0.81
N ARG A 195 -1.71 -10.87 -0.22
CA ARG A 195 -1.27 -11.79 0.84
C ARG A 195 -2.17 -11.77 2.08
N LYS A 196 -2.84 -10.63 2.36
CA LYS A 196 -3.77 -10.49 3.50
C LYS A 196 -5.14 -11.10 3.24
N LEU A 197 -5.46 -11.47 1.98
CA LEU A 197 -6.75 -12.05 1.65
C LEU A 197 -6.87 -13.51 2.16
N PRO A 198 -8.00 -13.88 2.79
CA PRO A 198 -8.23 -15.25 3.23
C PRO A 198 -8.11 -16.26 2.09
N GLY A 199 -7.37 -17.35 2.32
CA GLY A 199 -7.22 -18.44 1.36
C GLY A 199 -6.17 -18.24 0.26
N VAL A 200 -5.47 -17.11 0.22
CA VAL A 200 -4.35 -16.86 -0.69
C VAL A 200 -3.11 -17.60 -0.19
N LEU A 201 -2.74 -17.42 1.07
CA LEU A 201 -1.67 -18.18 1.69
C LEU A 201 -2.15 -19.59 2.05
N GLY A 202 -1.25 -20.60 1.93
CA GLY A 202 -1.60 -22.00 2.14
C GLY A 202 -1.92 -22.38 3.60
N ALA A 203 -1.48 -21.59 4.58
CA ALA A 203 -1.80 -21.75 5.99
C ALA A 203 -2.79 -20.66 6.41
N GLU A 204 -3.87 -21.02 7.11
CA GLU A 204 -4.86 -20.06 7.63
C GLU A 204 -4.24 -19.04 8.59
N THR A 205 -3.16 -19.43 9.26
CA THR A 205 -2.40 -18.60 10.23
C THR A 205 -1.13 -17.98 9.62
N GLY A 206 -0.83 -18.23 8.34
CA GLY A 206 0.43 -17.85 7.72
C GLY A 206 0.73 -16.35 7.75
N ALA A 207 -0.29 -15.51 7.69
CA ALA A 207 -0.15 -14.06 7.77
C ALA A 207 -0.18 -13.50 9.20
N LEU A 208 -0.51 -14.34 10.21
CA LEU A 208 -0.65 -13.88 11.60
C LEU A 208 0.70 -13.86 12.36
N ASP A 209 1.65 -14.69 11.94
CA ASP A 209 2.96 -14.82 12.58
C ASP A 209 4.08 -14.11 11.80
N GLU A 210 3.74 -13.34 10.76
CA GLU A 210 4.71 -12.60 9.94
C GLU A 210 5.16 -11.30 10.62
N SER A 211 6.31 -10.77 10.17
CA SER A 211 6.77 -9.44 10.59
C SER A 211 5.68 -8.39 10.44
N PHE A 212 5.54 -7.53 11.44
CA PHE A 212 4.56 -6.45 11.57
C PHE A 212 3.13 -6.86 11.91
N ALA A 213 2.75 -8.13 11.83
CA ALA A 213 1.38 -8.58 12.14
C ALA A 213 0.97 -8.28 13.59
N ASP A 214 1.91 -8.43 14.55
CA ASP A 214 1.78 -8.03 15.95
C ASP A 214 2.67 -6.84 16.31
N GLY A 215 3.15 -6.10 15.30
CA GLY A 215 4.04 -4.94 15.44
C GLY A 215 5.51 -5.27 15.64
N LEU A 216 5.89 -6.54 15.64
CA LEU A 216 7.27 -6.98 15.81
C LEU A 216 7.84 -7.56 14.51
N LEU A 217 9.17 -7.74 14.47
CA LEU A 217 9.80 -8.59 13.46
C LEU A 217 9.61 -10.06 13.84
N GLU A 218 9.40 -10.91 12.83
CA GLU A 218 9.33 -12.35 13.07
C GLU A 218 10.66 -12.95 13.51
N TYR A 219 10.60 -14.11 14.15
CA TYR A 219 11.73 -14.91 14.60
C TYR A 219 12.51 -15.50 13.39
N PRO A 220 13.79 -15.90 13.59
CA PRO A 220 14.58 -16.53 12.54
C PRO A 220 14.08 -17.93 12.18
N HIS A 221 13.99 -18.21 10.87
CA HIS A 221 13.58 -19.51 10.35
C HIS A 221 14.79 -20.38 10.01
N TYR A 222 14.64 -21.68 10.28
CA TYR A 222 15.64 -22.69 9.95
C TYR A 222 14.99 -23.84 9.15
N THR A 223 15.76 -24.43 8.24
CA THR A 223 15.36 -25.61 7.47
C THR A 223 16.46 -26.68 7.46
N ARG A 224 16.20 -27.81 6.86
CA ARG A 224 17.15 -28.92 6.71
C ARG A 224 18.34 -28.54 5.82
N PRO A 225 19.55 -29.04 6.10
CA PRO A 225 19.94 -29.97 7.18
C PRO A 225 20.11 -29.28 8.54
N ALA A 226 20.05 -30.06 9.66
CA ALA A 226 20.19 -29.52 11.02
C ALA A 226 21.58 -28.92 11.29
N VAL A 227 22.63 -29.37 10.60
CA VAL A 227 23.97 -28.81 10.63
C VAL A 227 24.40 -28.49 9.21
N PHE A 228 24.79 -27.24 8.96
CA PHE A 228 25.31 -26.79 7.68
C PHE A 228 26.58 -25.96 7.86
N ARG A 229 27.70 -26.48 7.36
CA ARG A 229 29.04 -25.85 7.47
C ARG A 229 29.42 -25.48 8.90
N GLY A 230 29.12 -26.36 9.88
CA GLY A 230 29.37 -26.14 11.29
C GLY A 230 28.38 -25.21 12.00
N MET A 231 27.38 -24.67 11.31
CA MET A 231 26.27 -23.90 11.88
C MET A 231 25.12 -24.84 12.20
N GLU A 232 24.63 -24.81 13.41
CA GLU A 232 23.59 -25.70 13.92
C GLU A 232 22.24 -24.98 14.03
N VAL A 233 21.17 -25.74 13.81
CA VAL A 233 19.82 -25.30 14.16
C VAL A 233 19.68 -25.31 15.68
N PRO A 234 19.09 -24.27 16.31
CA PRO A 234 18.87 -24.25 17.75
C PRO A 234 18.21 -25.53 18.26
N PRO A 235 18.76 -26.19 19.28
CA PRO A 235 18.29 -27.50 19.78
C PRO A 235 16.80 -27.49 20.18
N VAL A 236 16.27 -26.36 20.67
CA VAL A 236 14.86 -26.21 21.05
C VAL A 236 13.94 -26.46 19.87
N LEU A 237 14.34 -26.10 18.63
CA LEU A 237 13.53 -26.32 17.41
C LEU A 237 13.50 -27.80 17.00
N LEU A 238 14.39 -28.62 17.52
CA LEU A 238 14.48 -30.07 17.27
C LEU A 238 13.85 -30.90 18.39
N SER A 239 13.45 -30.27 19.52
CA SER A 239 13.01 -30.94 20.74
C SER A 239 11.63 -31.61 20.65
N GLY A 240 10.76 -31.13 19.76
CA GLY A 240 9.34 -31.53 19.73
C GLY A 240 8.49 -30.88 20.84
N ASP A 241 9.08 -30.08 21.74
CA ASP A 241 8.36 -29.33 22.78
C ASP A 241 7.78 -28.03 22.18
N HIS A 242 6.52 -28.08 21.80
CA HIS A 242 5.85 -26.94 21.18
C HIS A 242 5.78 -25.70 22.07
N ALA A 243 5.69 -25.88 23.40
CA ALA A 243 5.65 -24.76 24.34
C ALA A 243 7.01 -24.07 24.44
N ALA A 244 8.10 -24.85 24.50
CA ALA A 244 9.46 -24.33 24.48
C ALA A 244 9.78 -23.63 23.14
N VAL A 245 9.34 -24.21 22.02
CA VAL A 245 9.48 -23.61 20.69
C VAL A 245 8.73 -22.29 20.59
N ALA A 246 7.48 -22.22 21.06
CA ALA A 246 6.69 -20.98 21.03
C ALA A 246 7.34 -19.86 21.87
N ARG A 247 7.85 -20.21 23.06
CA ARG A 247 8.57 -19.26 23.92
C ARG A 247 9.84 -18.74 23.24
N TRP A 248 10.64 -19.64 22.70
CA TRP A 248 11.87 -19.29 21.98
C TRP A 248 11.57 -18.37 20.78
N ARG A 249 10.53 -18.66 19.99
CA ARG A 249 10.12 -17.80 18.89
C ARG A 249 9.78 -16.39 19.34
N ARG A 250 9.01 -16.26 20.43
CA ARG A 250 8.67 -14.95 21.00
C ARG A 250 9.89 -14.19 21.50
N GLU A 251 10.79 -14.86 22.19
CA GLU A 251 12.07 -14.30 22.65
C GLU A 251 12.90 -13.80 21.48
N GLN A 252 13.09 -14.61 20.44
CA GLN A 252 13.85 -14.23 19.25
C GLN A 252 13.20 -13.07 18.46
N SER A 253 11.89 -13.01 18.39
CA SER A 253 11.16 -11.89 17.79
C SER A 253 11.44 -10.59 18.54
N LEU A 254 11.33 -10.60 19.87
CA LEU A 254 11.60 -9.45 20.72
C LEU A 254 13.06 -8.98 20.64
N GLU A 255 14.03 -9.89 20.80
CA GLU A 255 15.47 -9.58 20.69
C GLU A 255 15.82 -9.01 19.30
N ARG A 256 15.28 -9.62 18.25
CA ARG A 256 15.52 -9.18 16.87
C ARG A 256 14.95 -7.79 16.62
N THR A 257 13.75 -7.52 17.12
CA THR A 257 13.09 -6.22 17.00
C THR A 257 13.86 -5.16 17.78
N ALA A 258 14.22 -5.43 19.02
CA ALA A 258 15.00 -4.50 19.86
C ALA A 258 16.33 -4.12 19.22
N ARG A 259 16.99 -5.07 18.55
CA ARG A 259 18.28 -4.84 17.90
C ARG A 259 18.20 -4.15 16.56
N LEU A 260 17.21 -4.50 15.69
CA LEU A 260 17.17 -4.10 14.30
C LEU A 260 16.15 -2.99 14.01
N ARG A 261 15.07 -2.96 14.75
CA ARG A 261 13.97 -2.02 14.60
C ARG A 261 13.41 -1.61 15.97
N PRO A 262 14.24 -0.94 16.81
CA PRO A 262 13.82 -0.49 18.14
C PRO A 262 12.62 0.49 18.09
N ASP A 263 12.46 1.20 16.99
CA ASP A 263 11.33 2.08 16.70
C ASP A 263 9.97 1.36 16.78
N LEU A 264 9.90 0.08 16.41
CA LEU A 264 8.67 -0.71 16.48
C LEU A 264 8.25 -0.99 17.93
N LEU A 265 9.18 -1.11 18.86
CA LEU A 265 8.87 -1.35 20.28
C LEU A 265 8.18 -0.15 20.94
N GLU A 266 8.36 1.07 20.39
CA GLU A 266 7.72 2.28 20.91
C GLU A 266 6.18 2.28 20.66
N SER A 267 5.73 1.53 19.65
CA SER A 267 4.32 1.48 19.20
C SER A 267 3.58 0.21 19.61
N VAL A 268 4.27 -0.77 20.24
CA VAL A 268 3.69 -2.07 20.63
C VAL A 268 3.47 -2.16 22.12
N GLU A 269 2.28 -2.62 22.53
CA GLU A 269 2.01 -2.96 23.93
C GLU A 269 2.65 -4.31 24.29
N LEU A 270 3.77 -4.25 25.04
CA LEU A 270 4.48 -5.43 25.52
C LEU A 270 3.89 -5.92 26.83
N SER A 271 3.71 -7.25 26.95
CA SER A 271 3.28 -7.89 28.19
C SER A 271 4.40 -7.86 29.24
N ALA A 272 4.05 -8.05 30.51
CA ALA A 272 5.04 -8.19 31.59
C ALA A 272 6.02 -9.35 31.35
N THR A 273 5.60 -10.38 30.61
CA THR A 273 6.45 -11.51 30.21
C THR A 273 7.42 -11.08 29.12
N ASP A 274 6.99 -10.28 28.15
CA ASP A 274 7.87 -9.76 27.10
C ASP A 274 8.96 -8.84 27.67
N TRP A 275 8.60 -7.98 28.62
CA TRP A 275 9.58 -7.16 29.34
C TRP A 275 10.62 -7.97 30.08
N LYS A 276 10.23 -9.09 30.74
CA LYS A 276 11.18 -9.99 31.37
C LYS A 276 12.12 -10.65 30.38
N LEU A 277 11.64 -11.04 29.21
CA LEU A 277 12.47 -11.61 28.15
C LEU A 277 13.47 -10.59 27.61
N LEU A 278 13.09 -9.34 27.41
CA LEU A 278 13.97 -8.27 26.95
C LEU A 278 15.01 -7.84 28.00
N SER A 279 14.65 -7.89 29.30
CA SER A 279 15.53 -7.47 30.38
C SER A 279 16.63 -8.49 30.66
N GLY A 280 16.54 -9.73 30.15
CA GLY A 280 17.48 -10.80 30.39
C GLY A 280 17.51 -11.28 31.85
N PRO A 281 18.23 -12.35 32.18
CA PRO A 281 18.35 -12.87 33.54
C PRO A 281 19.20 -12.00 34.50
N GLU A 282 19.80 -10.89 34.04
CA GLU A 282 20.70 -10.06 34.88
C GLU A 282 19.96 -8.98 35.69
N ALA A 283 18.66 -8.76 35.51
CA ALA A 283 17.92 -7.71 36.23
C ALA A 283 17.53 -8.12 37.67
N GLU A 284 17.67 -9.40 38.08
CA GLU A 284 17.32 -9.90 39.44
C GLU A 284 18.49 -9.93 40.42
N ALA A 285 19.70 -9.50 40.03
CA ALA A 285 20.89 -9.55 40.90
C ALA A 285 21.24 -8.20 41.56
N GLY A 286 20.31 -7.28 41.63
CA GLY A 286 20.53 -5.93 42.19
C GLY A 286 19.51 -5.51 43.23
N GLU A 287 19.30 -6.32 44.30
CA GLU A 287 18.74 -5.87 45.57
C GLU A 287 19.63 -6.36 46.74
#